data_50b426ab9090e836a29d150b8496445e
#
_entry.id   50b426ab9090e836a29d150b8496445e
#
_cell.length_a   1.000
_cell.length_b   1.000
_cell.length_c   1.000
_cell.angle_alpha   90.00
_cell.angle_beta   90.00
_cell.angle_gamma   90.00
#
_symmetry.space_group_name_H-M   'P 1'
#
loop_
_entity.id
_entity.type
_entity.pdbx_description
1 polymer ?
#
loop_
_entity_poly.entity_id
_entity_poly.type
_entity_poly.pdbx_seq_one_letter_code
_entity_poly.pdbx_strand_id
1 'polypeptide(L)'
;PLTTDTIVANSRFFDNDVNKVPTTPLTVGVGTVMSAREVMILVNGHNKTRALQAAVEGPVTQMWTISVLQLHQHGIIVADEAATDELKVSTYRYFKDIEKNNL
;
A
#
# COMPACT_ATOMS: atom_id res chain seq x y z
N PRO A 1 1.60 -13.08 -11.95
CA PRO A 1 1.04 -12.16 -12.95
C PRO A 1 0.41 -10.93 -12.29
N LEU A 2 0.38 -9.82 -13.01
CA LEU A 2 -0.27 -8.60 -12.56
C LEU A 2 -1.80 -8.71 -12.69
N THR A 3 -2.52 -8.01 -11.82
CA THR A 3 -3.96 -7.85 -11.96
C THR A 3 -4.30 -6.98 -13.17
N THR A 4 -5.51 -7.13 -13.69
CA THR A 4 -6.00 -6.30 -14.79
C THR A 4 -5.95 -4.81 -14.44
N ASP A 5 -6.35 -4.44 -13.23
CA ASP A 5 -6.33 -3.05 -12.77
C ASP A 5 -4.91 -2.46 -12.78
N THR A 6 -3.93 -3.24 -12.36
CA THR A 6 -2.53 -2.80 -12.39
C THR A 6 -2.04 -2.63 -13.82
N ILE A 7 -2.40 -3.54 -14.72
CA ILE A 7 -2.03 -3.45 -16.14
C ILE A 7 -2.64 -2.17 -16.74
N VAL A 8 -3.90 -1.90 -16.49
CA VAL A 8 -4.58 -0.70 -16.98
C VAL A 8 -3.92 0.56 -16.42
N ALA A 9 -3.64 0.58 -15.11
CA ALA A 9 -2.99 1.74 -14.49
C ALA A 9 -1.59 2.00 -15.09
N ASN A 10 -0.83 0.95 -15.37
CA ASN A 10 0.51 1.09 -15.95
C ASN A 10 0.50 1.38 -17.45
N SER A 11 -0.62 1.20 -18.13
CA SER A 11 -0.72 1.46 -19.57
C SER A 11 -0.34 2.89 -19.96
N ARG A 12 -0.46 3.83 -19.03
CA ARG A 12 -0.05 5.24 -19.22
C ARG A 12 1.42 5.41 -19.61
N PHE A 13 2.27 4.45 -19.20
CA PHE A 13 3.69 4.44 -19.54
C PHE A 13 3.98 3.75 -20.86
N PHE A 14 2.96 3.18 -21.51
CA PHE A 14 3.05 2.39 -22.74
C PHE A 14 2.04 2.89 -23.78
N ASP A 15 1.95 4.20 -23.96
CA ASP A 15 1.06 4.86 -24.93
C ASP A 15 -0.42 4.53 -24.72
N ASN A 16 -0.83 4.28 -23.47
CA ASN A 16 -2.19 3.85 -23.10
C ASN A 16 -2.62 2.53 -23.77
N ASP A 17 -1.66 1.71 -24.21
CA ASP A 17 -1.94 0.42 -24.82
C ASP A 17 -1.68 -0.69 -23.81
N VAL A 18 -2.75 -1.30 -23.31
CA VAL A 18 -2.68 -2.39 -22.31
C VAL A 18 -1.95 -3.62 -22.85
N ASN A 19 -1.92 -3.82 -24.16
CA ASN A 19 -1.22 -4.95 -24.78
C ASN A 19 0.31 -4.81 -24.74
N LYS A 20 0.81 -3.60 -24.53
CA LYS A 20 2.26 -3.34 -24.42
C LYS A 20 2.75 -3.48 -22.98
N VAL A 21 1.85 -3.52 -21.99
CA VAL A 21 2.24 -3.63 -20.58
C VAL A 21 2.65 -5.07 -20.27
N PRO A 22 3.85 -5.28 -19.68
CA PRO A 22 4.22 -6.60 -19.20
C PRO A 22 3.21 -7.12 -18.17
N THR A 23 2.84 -8.39 -18.29
CA THR A 23 1.85 -9.00 -17.39
C THR A 23 2.47 -9.70 -16.20
N THR A 24 3.78 -9.92 -16.21
CA THR A 24 4.52 -10.61 -15.16
C THR A 24 5.60 -9.68 -14.62
N PRO A 25 5.53 -9.31 -13.31
CA PRO A 25 6.50 -8.42 -12.72
C PRO A 25 7.71 -9.19 -12.16
N LEU A 26 8.81 -8.46 -11.97
CA LEU A 26 9.87 -8.87 -11.05
C LEU A 26 9.63 -8.17 -9.72
N THR A 27 9.63 -8.92 -8.65
CA THR A 27 9.35 -8.38 -7.30
C THR A 27 10.10 -9.17 -6.25
N VAL A 28 10.19 -8.59 -5.04
CA VAL A 28 10.72 -9.30 -3.88
C VAL A 28 9.57 -9.94 -3.11
N GLY A 29 9.84 -11.08 -2.48
CA GLY A 29 8.84 -11.75 -1.66
C GLY A 29 8.59 -11.03 -0.33
N VAL A 30 7.45 -11.34 0.27
CA VAL A 30 7.04 -10.79 1.57
C VAL A 30 8.07 -11.11 2.67
N GLY A 31 8.64 -12.31 2.66
CA GLY A 31 9.69 -12.69 3.63
C GLY A 31 10.91 -11.80 3.56
N THR A 32 11.34 -11.42 2.37
CA THR A 32 12.47 -10.50 2.19
C THR A 32 12.15 -9.12 2.77
N VAL A 33 10.97 -8.60 2.52
CA VAL A 33 10.52 -7.32 3.07
C VAL A 33 10.49 -7.39 4.60
N MET A 34 9.94 -8.47 5.16
CA MET A 34 9.84 -8.63 6.61
C MET A 34 11.19 -8.83 7.31
N SER A 35 12.22 -9.25 6.57
CA SER A 35 13.59 -9.39 7.09
C SER A 35 14.32 -8.06 7.19
N ALA A 36 13.84 -7.00 6.60
CA ALA A 36 14.45 -5.69 6.69
C ALA A 36 14.33 -5.12 8.11
N ARG A 37 15.31 -4.34 8.54
CA ARG A 37 15.27 -3.69 9.87
C ARG A 37 14.15 -2.67 9.95
N GLU A 38 13.95 -1.90 8.91
CA GLU A 38 12.91 -0.90 8.79
C GLU A 38 12.27 -1.03 7.41
N VAL A 39 10.95 -0.85 7.37
CA VAL A 39 10.19 -0.84 6.12
C VAL A 39 9.37 0.43 6.07
N MET A 40 9.51 1.16 4.97
CA MET A 40 8.68 2.34 4.71
C MET A 40 7.85 2.07 3.46
N ILE A 41 6.55 2.23 3.58
CA ILE A 41 5.62 2.10 2.45
C ILE A 41 4.99 3.45 2.17
N LEU A 42 5.10 3.88 0.93
CA LEU A 42 4.49 5.12 0.46
C LEU A 42 3.19 4.77 -0.25
N VAL A 43 2.11 5.40 0.18
CA VAL A 43 0.77 5.17 -0.38
C VAL A 43 0.18 6.51 -0.77
N ASN A 44 -0.16 6.66 -2.04
CA ASN A 44 -0.77 7.88 -2.52
C ASN A 44 -1.94 7.59 -3.47
N GLY A 45 -2.88 8.51 -3.47
CA GLY A 45 -4.02 8.46 -4.37
C GLY A 45 -5.22 7.71 -3.81
N HIS A 46 -6.39 8.07 -4.32
CA HIS A 46 -7.66 7.51 -3.88
C HIS A 46 -7.81 6.02 -4.23
N ASN A 47 -7.23 5.57 -5.33
CA ASN A 47 -7.30 4.18 -5.76
C ASN A 47 -6.50 3.19 -4.88
N LYS A 48 -5.79 3.69 -3.86
CA LYS A 48 -5.10 2.86 -2.87
C LYS A 48 -5.82 2.80 -1.52
N THR A 49 -7.00 3.37 -1.40
CA THR A 49 -7.73 3.47 -0.13
C THR A 49 -8.02 2.12 0.50
N ARG A 50 -8.42 1.12 -0.29
CA ARG A 50 -8.70 -0.23 0.23
C ARG A 50 -7.45 -0.95 0.70
N ALA A 51 -6.36 -0.82 -0.05
CA ALA A 51 -5.09 -1.43 0.34
C ALA A 51 -4.59 -0.83 1.65
N LEU A 52 -4.66 0.48 1.81
CA LEU A 52 -4.27 1.14 3.04
C LEU A 52 -5.17 0.75 4.22
N GLN A 53 -6.47 0.71 4.01
CA GLN A 53 -7.41 0.27 5.04
C GLN A 53 -7.10 -1.17 5.49
N ALA A 54 -6.85 -2.07 4.55
CA ALA A 54 -6.49 -3.46 4.86
C ALA A 54 -5.16 -3.56 5.60
N ALA A 55 -4.19 -2.71 5.27
CA ALA A 55 -2.88 -2.70 5.92
C ALA A 55 -2.94 -2.21 7.36
N VAL A 56 -3.81 -1.25 7.66
CA VAL A 56 -3.86 -0.58 8.96
C VAL A 56 -4.93 -1.19 9.88
N GLU A 57 -6.11 -1.44 9.35
CA GLU A 57 -7.29 -1.84 10.13
C GLU A 57 -7.72 -3.27 9.93
N GLY A 58 -7.33 -3.89 8.81
CA GLY A 58 -7.74 -5.24 8.50
C GLY A 58 -6.92 -6.30 9.22
N PRO A 59 -7.35 -7.57 9.16
CA PRO A 59 -6.56 -8.69 9.69
C PRO A 59 -5.33 -8.93 8.82
N VAL A 60 -4.32 -9.59 9.39
CA VAL A 60 -3.19 -10.08 8.62
C VAL A 60 -3.67 -11.24 7.75
N THR A 61 -3.60 -11.09 6.45
CA THR A 61 -4.13 -12.06 5.50
C THR A 61 -3.35 -12.06 4.19
N GLN A 62 -3.30 -13.22 3.54
CA GLN A 62 -2.69 -13.35 2.22
C GLN A 62 -3.50 -12.68 1.10
N MET A 63 -4.77 -12.38 1.32
CA MET A 63 -5.57 -11.62 0.36
C MET A 63 -5.04 -10.18 0.17
N TRP A 64 -4.47 -9.63 1.23
CA TRP A 64 -3.78 -8.34 1.21
C TRP A 64 -2.40 -8.53 1.82
N THR A 65 -1.42 -8.85 1.01
CA THR A 65 -0.07 -9.18 1.50
C THR A 65 0.55 -8.02 2.27
N ILE A 66 0.21 -6.77 1.95
CA ILE A 66 0.65 -5.59 2.70
C ILE A 66 0.22 -5.63 4.18
N SER A 67 -0.83 -6.37 4.51
CA SER A 67 -1.32 -6.48 5.89
C SER A 67 -0.29 -7.08 6.84
N VAL A 68 0.70 -7.83 6.33
CA VAL A 68 1.77 -8.42 7.12
C VAL A 68 2.64 -7.36 7.80
N LEU A 69 2.64 -6.12 7.30
CA LEU A 69 3.37 -5.01 7.90
C LEU A 69 2.96 -4.76 9.35
N GLN A 70 1.74 -5.14 9.73
CA GLN A 70 1.27 -5.04 11.12
C GLN A 70 2.13 -5.87 12.10
N LEU A 71 2.84 -6.88 11.60
CA LEU A 71 3.73 -7.73 12.39
C LEU A 71 5.17 -7.23 12.40
N HIS A 72 5.50 -6.20 11.64
CA HIS A 72 6.86 -5.69 11.56
C HIS A 72 7.16 -4.77 12.74
N GLN A 73 8.37 -4.89 13.32
CA GLN A 73 8.78 -4.09 14.47
C GLN A 73 8.94 -2.60 14.14
N HIS A 74 9.35 -2.27 12.93
CA HIS A 74 9.63 -0.91 12.48
C HIS A 74 9.01 -0.64 11.12
N GLY A 75 7.72 -0.94 11.00
CA GLY A 75 6.94 -0.63 9.80
C GLY A 75 6.43 0.81 9.84
N ILE A 76 6.66 1.54 8.76
CA ILE A 76 6.24 2.93 8.59
C ILE A 76 5.40 3.03 7.34
N ILE A 77 4.23 3.68 7.45
CA ILE A 77 3.39 3.98 6.31
C ILE A 77 3.30 5.49 6.17
N VAL A 78 3.63 6.01 5.00
CA VAL A 78 3.45 7.42 4.64
C VAL A 78 2.36 7.49 3.58
N ALA A 79 1.27 8.17 3.88
CA ALA A 79 0.10 8.24 3.02
C ALA A 79 -0.38 9.68 2.87
N ASP A 80 -0.92 10.02 1.70
CA ASP A 80 -1.64 11.28 1.52
C ASP A 80 -3.09 11.15 2.02
N GLU A 81 -3.79 12.28 2.13
CA GLU A 81 -5.17 12.26 2.62
C GLU A 81 -6.12 11.48 1.70
N ALA A 82 -5.92 11.54 0.39
CA ALA A 82 -6.76 10.82 -0.55
C ALA A 82 -6.71 9.30 -0.31
N ALA A 83 -5.56 8.76 0.06
CA ALA A 83 -5.40 7.33 0.33
C ALA A 83 -6.05 6.92 1.66
N THR A 84 -6.36 7.84 2.56
CA THR A 84 -6.91 7.55 3.89
C THR A 84 -8.44 7.53 3.93
N ASP A 85 -9.13 7.74 2.82
CA ASP A 85 -10.59 7.94 2.78
C ASP A 85 -11.40 6.77 3.36
N GLU A 86 -10.91 5.54 3.27
CA GLU A 86 -11.62 4.37 3.79
C GLU A 86 -11.18 3.99 5.22
N LEU A 87 -10.25 4.70 5.83
CA LEU A 87 -9.94 4.51 7.24
C LEU A 87 -11.10 4.99 8.11
N LYS A 88 -11.31 4.31 9.24
CA LYS A 88 -12.24 4.83 10.25
C LYS A 88 -11.79 6.21 10.71
N VAL A 89 -12.74 7.10 10.96
CA VAL A 89 -12.45 8.46 11.43
C VAL A 89 -11.60 8.44 12.71
N SER A 90 -11.89 7.54 13.62
CA SER A 90 -11.14 7.38 14.87
C SER A 90 -9.68 6.97 14.61
N THR A 91 -9.45 6.06 13.66
CA THR A 91 -8.10 5.63 13.29
C THR A 91 -7.32 6.78 12.66
N TYR A 92 -7.91 7.48 11.71
CA TYR A 92 -7.30 8.62 11.04
C TYR A 92 -6.91 9.72 12.04
N ARG A 93 -7.83 10.08 12.93
CA ARG A 93 -7.60 11.12 13.93
C ARG A 93 -6.52 10.73 14.93
N TYR A 94 -6.50 9.48 15.34
CA TYR A 94 -5.48 8.98 16.27
C TYR A 94 -4.07 9.15 15.69
N PHE A 95 -3.83 8.66 14.48
CA PHE A 95 -2.52 8.75 13.86
C PHE A 95 -2.15 10.19 13.51
N LYS A 96 -3.09 10.99 13.07
CA LYS A 96 -2.83 12.39 12.78
C LYS A 96 -2.40 13.15 14.02
N ASP A 97 -2.99 12.83 15.15
CA ASP A 97 -2.64 13.48 16.43
C ASP A 97 -1.26 13.08 16.92
N ILE A 98 -0.96 11.79 17.00
CA ILE A 98 0.33 11.32 17.53
C ILE A 98 1.51 11.66 16.61
N GLU A 99 1.28 11.81 15.30
CA GLU A 99 2.32 12.08 14.31
C GLU A 99 2.37 13.54 13.85
N LYS A 100 1.59 14.41 14.46
CA LYS A 100 1.47 15.81 14.00
C LYS A 100 2.79 16.57 13.97
N ASN A 101 3.74 16.21 14.82
CA ASN A 101 5.05 16.85 14.88
C ASN A 101 6.03 16.29 13.84
N ASN A 102 5.67 15.24 13.15
CA ASN A 102 6.49 14.59 12.13
C ASN A 102 6.00 14.91 10.70
N LEU A 103 4.95 15.70 10.58
CA LEU A 103 4.34 16.03 9.27
C LEU A 103 4.75 17.42 8.77
#